data_2b9d8156062d1bc9ee4167c1caff5fb1
#
_entry.id   2b9d8156062d1bc9ee4167c1caff5fb1
#
_cell.length_a   1.000
_cell.length_b   1.000
_cell.length_c   1.000
_cell.angle_alpha   90.00
_cell.angle_beta   90.00
_cell.angle_gamma   90.00
#
_symmetry.space_group_name_H-M   'P 1'
#
loop_
_entity.id
_entity.type
_entity.pdbx_description
1 polymer ?
#
loop_
_entity_poly.entity_id
_entity_poly.type
_entity_poly.pdbx_seq_one_letter_code
_entity_poly.pdbx_strand_id
1 'polypeptide(L)'
;MELIEVNFNDEGDIIDTLSGKILKDTPEERVRQRFINILQSDYGYPKNIIAREVPVQQGSKILSSDDGAEIRADIVVYTSKKACLERDQGNILFVVECKKPNATEGYSQLVSYIFNTSAVGGVWTNGNGISVYKKKTGGEVGLDEILTLPRYRENWSGSDSIPSKSELPRPHNVRFLLSSCHNKLYGRGMENEDFDLAMDMVRNLLAKIQDETTPGEFPRFWITENDFQTAEGRKHAATEIQKLFREYADQFPD
;
A
#
# COMPACT_ATOMS: atom_id res chain seq x y z
N MET A 1 -20.51 -0.15 -9.26
CA MET A 1 -19.20 0.11 -8.63
C MET A 1 -18.23 -0.89 -9.24
N GLU A 2 -17.49 -0.49 -10.25
CA GLU A 2 -16.56 -1.39 -10.95
C GLU A 2 -15.42 -1.75 -10.00
N LEU A 3 -15.23 -3.05 -9.81
CA LEU A 3 -14.01 -3.59 -9.22
C LEU A 3 -12.85 -3.07 -10.08
N ILE A 4 -11.74 -2.66 -9.48
CA ILE A 4 -10.50 -2.41 -10.22
C ILE A 4 -10.05 -3.76 -10.77
N GLU A 5 -10.55 -4.10 -11.94
CA GLU A 5 -10.36 -5.40 -12.55
C GLU A 5 -9.11 -5.39 -13.42
N VAL A 6 -8.49 -6.55 -13.48
CA VAL A 6 -7.47 -6.85 -14.48
C VAL A 6 -8.20 -7.06 -15.81
N ASN A 7 -7.74 -6.41 -16.87
CA ASN A 7 -8.32 -6.59 -18.19
C ASN A 7 -7.77 -7.87 -18.83
N PHE A 8 -8.67 -8.66 -19.43
CA PHE A 8 -8.34 -9.88 -20.15
C PHE A 8 -8.73 -9.77 -21.62
N ASN A 9 -8.00 -10.46 -22.48
CA ASN A 9 -8.39 -10.67 -23.86
C ASN A 9 -9.39 -11.85 -23.96
N ASP A 10 -9.85 -12.15 -25.18
CA ASP A 10 -10.81 -13.23 -25.43
C ASP A 10 -10.21 -14.64 -25.18
N GLU A 11 -8.90 -14.75 -25.12
CA GLU A 11 -8.17 -16.00 -24.86
C GLU A 11 -7.89 -16.21 -23.36
N GLY A 12 -8.23 -15.23 -22.51
CA GLY A 12 -8.03 -15.27 -21.06
C GLY A 12 -6.65 -14.80 -20.59
N ASP A 13 -5.85 -14.25 -21.49
CA ASP A 13 -4.57 -13.61 -21.14
C ASP A 13 -4.77 -12.16 -20.66
N ILE A 14 -3.86 -11.68 -19.82
CA ILE A 14 -3.91 -10.34 -19.25
C ILE A 14 -3.51 -9.30 -20.29
N ILE A 15 -4.27 -8.21 -20.36
CA ILE A 15 -3.88 -7.00 -21.11
C ILE A 15 -3.15 -6.05 -20.16
N ASP A 16 -1.86 -5.82 -20.42
CA ASP A 16 -1.03 -4.92 -19.60
C ASP A 16 -1.60 -3.49 -19.56
N THR A 17 -1.94 -3.03 -18.38
CA THR A 17 -2.50 -1.69 -18.14
C THR A 17 -1.60 -0.58 -18.68
N LEU A 18 -0.27 -0.74 -18.59
CA LEU A 18 0.68 0.30 -19.00
C LEU A 18 0.93 0.32 -20.51
N SER A 19 1.07 -0.82 -21.16
CA SER A 19 1.49 -0.91 -22.55
C SER A 19 0.43 -1.44 -23.52
N GLY A 20 -0.63 -2.07 -23.02
CA GLY A 20 -1.62 -2.78 -23.84
C GLY A 20 -1.14 -4.12 -24.40
N LYS A 21 0.06 -4.59 -24.05
CA LYS A 21 0.59 -5.86 -24.49
C LYS A 21 -0.12 -7.02 -23.80
N ILE A 22 -0.17 -8.15 -24.49
CA ILE A 22 -0.70 -9.39 -23.93
C ILE A 22 0.36 -10.03 -23.04
N LEU A 23 -0.05 -10.41 -21.84
CA LEU A 23 0.77 -11.05 -20.81
C LEU A 23 0.13 -12.36 -20.39
N LYS A 24 0.97 -13.34 -20.06
CA LYS A 24 0.48 -14.60 -19.51
C LYS A 24 -0.25 -14.36 -18.18
N ASP A 25 -1.41 -14.98 -18.04
CA ASP A 25 -2.16 -14.95 -16.79
C ASP A 25 -1.45 -15.78 -15.71
N THR A 26 -0.96 -15.09 -14.69
CA THR A 26 -0.41 -15.70 -13.47
C THR A 26 -0.97 -14.99 -12.25
N PRO A 27 -1.05 -15.67 -11.08
CA PRO A 27 -1.54 -15.05 -9.87
C PRO A 27 -0.75 -13.79 -9.47
N GLU A 28 0.56 -13.78 -9.70
CA GLU A 28 1.43 -12.65 -9.41
C GLU A 28 1.21 -11.49 -10.39
N GLU A 29 1.07 -11.79 -11.70
CA GLU A 29 0.76 -10.74 -12.69
C GLU A 29 -0.61 -10.11 -12.45
N ARG A 30 -1.60 -10.88 -11.99
CA ARG A 30 -2.89 -10.31 -11.57
C ARG A 30 -2.75 -9.33 -10.42
N VAL A 31 -1.89 -9.63 -9.44
CA VAL A 31 -1.58 -8.71 -8.33
C VAL A 31 -0.91 -7.46 -8.85
N ARG A 32 0.10 -7.60 -9.72
CA ARG A 32 0.84 -6.50 -10.32
C ARG A 32 -0.06 -5.55 -11.09
N GLN A 33 -0.89 -6.07 -11.99
CA GLN A 33 -1.81 -5.24 -12.80
C GLN A 33 -2.87 -4.54 -11.94
N ARG A 34 -3.42 -5.23 -10.95
CA ARG A 34 -4.36 -4.63 -10.00
C ARG A 34 -3.70 -3.51 -9.22
N PHE A 35 -2.47 -3.69 -8.76
CA PHE A 35 -1.77 -2.67 -8.00
C PHE A 35 -1.39 -1.46 -8.86
N ILE A 36 -1.03 -1.64 -10.13
CA ILE A 36 -0.85 -0.55 -11.10
C ILE A 36 -2.14 0.27 -11.24
N ASN A 37 -3.29 -0.38 -11.31
CA ASN A 37 -4.58 0.32 -11.37
C ASN A 37 -4.86 1.10 -10.07
N ILE A 38 -4.59 0.51 -8.90
CA ILE A 38 -4.71 1.18 -7.58
C ILE A 38 -3.80 2.40 -7.49
N LEU A 39 -2.56 2.31 -7.96
CA LEU A 39 -1.65 3.47 -7.99
C LEU A 39 -2.23 4.63 -8.78
N GLN A 40 -2.92 4.37 -9.88
CA GLN A 40 -3.53 5.40 -10.71
C GLN A 40 -4.82 5.94 -10.10
N SER A 41 -5.76 5.06 -9.69
CA SER A 41 -7.11 5.44 -9.24
C SER A 41 -7.13 6.01 -7.83
N ASP A 42 -6.45 5.34 -6.88
CA ASP A 42 -6.56 5.65 -5.45
C ASP A 42 -5.45 6.61 -4.99
N TYR A 43 -4.26 6.46 -5.56
CA TYR A 43 -3.09 7.27 -5.18
C TYR A 43 -2.76 8.38 -6.19
N GLY A 44 -3.41 8.41 -7.35
CA GLY A 44 -3.30 9.48 -8.34
C GLY A 44 -1.98 9.51 -9.12
N TYR A 45 -1.18 8.44 -9.09
CA TYR A 45 0.08 8.38 -9.85
C TYR A 45 -0.18 8.30 -11.34
N PRO A 46 0.36 9.25 -12.16
CA PRO A 46 0.14 9.23 -13.60
C PRO A 46 0.76 7.98 -14.25
N LYS A 47 0.05 7.36 -15.17
CA LYS A 47 0.51 6.19 -15.92
C LYS A 47 1.91 6.35 -16.52
N ASN A 48 2.25 7.54 -16.98
CA ASN A 48 3.49 7.84 -17.70
C ASN A 48 4.75 7.95 -16.82
N ILE A 49 4.62 7.80 -15.50
CA ILE A 49 5.75 7.70 -14.56
C ILE A 49 5.86 6.30 -13.94
N ILE A 50 4.99 5.37 -14.31
CA ILE A 50 4.98 3.99 -13.82
C ILE A 50 5.59 3.09 -14.88
N ALA A 51 6.47 2.19 -14.45
CA ALA A 51 7.04 1.16 -15.28
C ALA A 51 7.00 -0.19 -14.56
N ARG A 52 7.00 -1.29 -15.31
CA ARG A 52 7.03 -2.64 -14.79
C ARG A 52 8.27 -3.40 -15.24
N GLU A 53 8.66 -4.44 -14.50
CA GLU A 53 9.75 -5.34 -14.85
C GLU A 53 11.06 -4.58 -15.17
N VAL A 54 11.45 -3.68 -14.25
CA VAL A 54 12.62 -2.82 -14.45
C VAL A 54 13.86 -3.50 -13.87
N PRO A 55 14.92 -3.75 -14.66
CA PRO A 55 16.19 -4.25 -14.14
C PRO A 55 16.74 -3.33 -13.05
N VAL A 56 17.14 -3.91 -11.91
CA VAL A 56 17.79 -3.15 -10.83
C VAL A 56 19.29 -3.06 -11.12
N GLN A 57 19.84 -1.87 -11.00
CA GLN A 57 21.24 -1.59 -11.29
C GLN A 57 21.97 -1.07 -10.04
N GLN A 58 23.22 -1.46 -9.91
CA GLN A 58 24.17 -0.86 -9.00
C GLN A 58 25.26 -0.17 -9.82
N GLY A 59 25.20 1.16 -9.91
CA GLY A 59 25.99 1.90 -10.88
C GLY A 59 25.60 1.53 -12.33
N SER A 60 26.58 1.09 -13.13
CA SER A 60 26.34 0.64 -14.49
C SER A 60 26.04 -0.86 -14.63
N LYS A 61 26.12 -1.62 -13.51
CA LYS A 61 25.96 -3.09 -13.55
C LYS A 61 24.52 -3.48 -13.21
N ILE A 62 23.88 -4.25 -14.08
CA ILE A 62 22.60 -4.90 -13.77
C ILE A 62 22.85 -6.00 -12.73
N LEU A 63 22.06 -6.02 -11.68
CA LEU A 63 22.12 -7.06 -10.66
C LEU A 63 21.55 -8.37 -11.21
N SER A 64 22.18 -9.47 -10.84
CA SER A 64 21.75 -10.82 -11.22
C SER A 64 21.63 -11.68 -9.95
N SER A 65 20.71 -12.63 -9.98
CA SER A 65 20.58 -13.69 -9.00
C SER A 65 21.69 -14.73 -9.14
N ASP A 66 21.78 -15.66 -8.21
CA ASP A 66 22.82 -16.70 -8.18
C ASP A 66 22.80 -17.62 -9.43
N ASP A 67 21.65 -17.77 -10.06
CA ASP A 67 21.45 -18.50 -11.33
C ASP A 67 21.72 -17.65 -12.58
N GLY A 68 22.15 -16.40 -12.42
CA GLY A 68 22.49 -15.46 -13.48
C GLY A 68 21.31 -14.72 -14.11
N ALA A 69 20.09 -14.91 -13.63
CA ALA A 69 18.93 -14.14 -14.11
C ALA A 69 18.99 -12.68 -13.63
N GLU A 70 18.57 -11.75 -14.51
CA GLU A 70 18.47 -10.33 -14.12
C GLU A 70 17.46 -10.13 -12.99
N ILE A 71 17.88 -9.42 -11.96
CA ILE A 71 16.98 -9.00 -10.88
C ILE A 71 16.18 -7.80 -11.37
N ARG A 72 14.84 -7.91 -11.31
CA ARG A 72 13.89 -6.90 -11.78
C ARG A 72 12.93 -6.53 -10.68
N ALA A 73 12.72 -5.22 -10.50
CA ALA A 73 11.64 -4.73 -9.65
C ALA A 73 10.31 -4.83 -10.42
N ASP A 74 9.28 -5.34 -9.75
CA ASP A 74 7.98 -5.58 -10.37
C ASP A 74 7.33 -4.32 -10.92
N ILE A 75 7.29 -3.27 -10.08
CA ILE A 75 6.80 -1.94 -10.47
C ILE A 75 7.79 -0.90 -9.96
N VAL A 76 8.09 0.07 -10.80
CA VAL A 76 8.92 1.23 -10.47
C VAL A 76 8.14 2.50 -10.78
N VAL A 77 8.08 3.40 -9.81
CA VAL A 77 7.49 4.73 -9.98
C VAL A 77 8.61 5.75 -9.99
N TYR A 78 8.66 6.54 -11.06
CA TYR A 78 9.69 7.56 -11.28
C TYR A 78 9.22 8.93 -10.84
N THR A 79 10.17 9.83 -10.62
CA THR A 79 9.88 11.22 -10.26
C THR A 79 9.29 12.04 -11.41
N SER A 80 9.52 11.60 -12.66
CA SER A 80 9.04 12.28 -13.86
C SER A 80 8.83 11.33 -15.05
N LYS A 81 8.04 11.79 -16.03
CA LYS A 81 7.86 11.08 -17.31
C LYS A 81 9.19 10.86 -18.06
N LYS A 82 10.10 11.85 -18.05
CA LYS A 82 11.41 11.74 -18.69
C LYS A 82 12.22 10.61 -18.04
N ALA A 83 12.33 10.62 -16.71
CA ALA A 83 13.04 9.59 -15.97
C ALA A 83 12.47 8.18 -16.23
N CYS A 84 11.14 8.06 -16.35
CA CYS A 84 10.48 6.80 -16.68
C CYS A 84 10.83 6.30 -18.09
N LEU A 85 10.84 7.19 -19.10
CA LEU A 85 11.20 6.85 -20.48
C LEU A 85 12.67 6.41 -20.60
N GLU A 86 13.54 7.11 -19.90
CA GLU A 86 15.00 6.85 -19.89
C GLU A 86 15.41 5.72 -18.95
N ARG A 87 14.48 5.17 -18.15
CA ARG A 87 14.76 4.17 -17.09
C ARG A 87 15.84 4.64 -16.11
N ASP A 88 15.80 5.92 -15.78
CA ASP A 88 16.83 6.57 -14.96
C ASP A 88 16.76 6.11 -13.50
N GLN A 89 17.73 5.27 -13.10
CA GLN A 89 17.83 4.72 -11.74
C GLN A 89 18.08 5.80 -10.67
N GLY A 90 18.62 6.96 -11.06
CA GLY A 90 18.84 8.11 -10.18
C GLY A 90 17.57 8.91 -9.90
N ASN A 91 16.47 8.63 -10.59
CA ASN A 91 15.20 9.34 -10.48
C ASN A 91 14.01 8.41 -10.22
N ILE A 92 14.23 7.33 -9.46
CA ILE A 92 13.18 6.45 -8.95
C ILE A 92 12.61 7.07 -7.66
N LEU A 93 11.28 7.21 -7.61
CA LEU A 93 10.58 7.67 -6.41
C LEU A 93 10.40 6.52 -5.41
N PHE A 94 9.81 5.42 -5.85
CA PHE A 94 9.70 4.19 -5.06
C PHE A 94 9.59 2.95 -5.95
N VAL A 95 9.80 1.80 -5.34
CA VAL A 95 9.70 0.49 -5.97
C VAL A 95 8.61 -0.35 -5.31
N VAL A 96 8.05 -1.31 -6.06
CA VAL A 96 7.04 -2.24 -5.54
C VAL A 96 7.49 -3.65 -5.82
N GLU A 97 7.36 -4.50 -4.82
CA GLU A 97 7.48 -5.96 -4.92
C GLU A 97 6.08 -6.58 -4.82
N CYS A 98 5.69 -7.32 -5.84
CA CYS A 98 4.41 -8.03 -5.92
C CYS A 98 4.63 -9.52 -5.71
N LYS A 99 3.77 -10.15 -4.93
CA LYS A 99 3.78 -11.59 -4.74
C LYS A 99 2.39 -12.18 -5.03
N LYS A 100 2.35 -13.46 -5.35
CA LYS A 100 1.06 -14.17 -5.47
C LYS A 100 0.28 -14.10 -4.15
N PRO A 101 -1.05 -14.20 -4.19
CA PRO A 101 -1.87 -14.22 -2.98
C PRO A 101 -1.37 -15.25 -1.95
N ASN A 102 -1.45 -14.87 -0.66
CA ASN A 102 -0.99 -15.66 0.50
C ASN A 102 0.53 -15.86 0.62
N ALA A 103 1.34 -15.33 -0.29
CA ALA A 103 2.79 -15.30 -0.09
C ALA A 103 3.18 -14.29 1.00
N THR A 104 4.23 -14.60 1.73
CA THR A 104 4.79 -13.75 2.81
C THR A 104 6.26 -13.39 2.56
N GLU A 105 6.90 -14.04 1.61
CA GLU A 105 8.27 -13.77 1.18
C GLU A 105 8.37 -12.51 0.30
N GLY A 106 9.60 -12.04 0.04
CA GLY A 106 9.87 -10.93 -0.88
C GLY A 106 10.35 -9.64 -0.21
N TYR A 107 10.26 -9.55 1.14
CA TYR A 107 10.73 -8.37 1.85
C TYR A 107 12.22 -8.08 1.59
N SER A 108 13.08 -9.10 1.61
CA SER A 108 14.53 -8.94 1.33
C SER A 108 14.80 -8.44 -0.09
N GLN A 109 13.98 -8.86 -1.07
CA GLN A 109 14.05 -8.37 -2.46
C GLN A 109 13.70 -6.88 -2.49
N LEU A 110 12.58 -6.49 -1.87
CA LEU A 110 12.18 -5.09 -1.78
C LEU A 110 13.26 -4.22 -1.13
N VAL A 111 13.84 -4.66 0.00
CA VAL A 111 14.95 -3.98 0.68
C VAL A 111 16.13 -3.79 -0.28
N SER A 112 16.51 -4.84 -1.01
CA SER A 112 17.59 -4.78 -1.99
C SER A 112 17.29 -3.74 -3.08
N TYR A 113 16.08 -3.69 -3.62
CA TYR A 113 15.71 -2.72 -4.65
C TYR A 113 15.74 -1.28 -4.13
N ILE A 114 15.23 -1.05 -2.93
CA ILE A 114 15.24 0.28 -2.32
C ILE A 114 16.67 0.80 -2.14
N PHE A 115 17.58 -0.04 -1.63
CA PHE A 115 18.95 0.40 -1.33
C PHE A 115 19.88 0.46 -2.55
N ASN A 116 19.58 -0.29 -3.61
CA ASN A 116 20.36 -0.24 -4.86
C ASN A 116 19.86 0.83 -5.85
N THR A 117 18.81 1.58 -5.50
CA THR A 117 18.25 2.64 -6.34
C THR A 117 18.14 3.97 -5.57
N SER A 118 17.72 5.03 -6.26
CA SER A 118 17.40 6.32 -5.63
C SER A 118 16.08 6.33 -4.87
N ALA A 119 15.33 5.22 -4.88
CA ALA A 119 14.02 5.13 -4.24
C ALA A 119 14.05 5.63 -2.80
N VAL A 120 13.10 6.48 -2.41
CA VAL A 120 12.95 6.95 -1.02
C VAL A 120 12.28 5.92 -0.13
N GLY A 121 11.65 4.92 -0.73
CA GLY A 121 10.97 3.84 -0.05
C GLY A 121 10.46 2.77 -1.02
N GLY A 122 9.58 1.91 -0.54
CA GLY A 122 8.98 0.87 -1.36
C GLY A 122 7.73 0.26 -0.76
N VAL A 123 7.07 -0.54 -1.57
CA VAL A 123 5.82 -1.20 -1.23
C VAL A 123 5.97 -2.70 -1.46
N TRP A 124 5.53 -3.49 -0.49
CA TRP A 124 5.32 -4.91 -0.67
C TRP A 124 3.81 -5.19 -0.73
N THR A 125 3.38 -6.04 -1.67
CA THR A 125 1.98 -6.46 -1.76
C THR A 125 1.85 -7.87 -2.33
N ASN A 126 0.85 -8.62 -1.82
CA ASN A 126 0.41 -9.90 -2.37
C ASN A 126 -1.05 -9.85 -2.87
N GLY A 127 -1.60 -8.65 -3.06
CA GLY A 127 -2.98 -8.43 -3.47
C GLY A 127 -4.01 -8.55 -2.34
N ASN A 128 -3.65 -9.17 -1.22
CA ASN A 128 -4.47 -9.26 -0.02
C ASN A 128 -4.01 -8.29 1.07
N GLY A 129 -2.74 -7.91 1.05
CA GLY A 129 -2.14 -6.96 1.97
C GLY A 129 -1.18 -6.02 1.27
N ILE A 130 -0.88 -4.91 1.95
CA ILE A 130 0.09 -3.92 1.55
C ILE A 130 0.92 -3.52 2.77
N SER A 131 2.23 -3.46 2.63
CA SER A 131 3.14 -2.85 3.60
C SER A 131 3.99 -1.81 2.89
N VAL A 132 4.12 -0.64 3.48
CA VAL A 132 4.83 0.50 2.92
C VAL A 132 6.02 0.84 3.79
N TYR A 133 7.16 1.01 3.18
CA TYR A 133 8.42 1.27 3.86
C TYR A 133 9.09 2.52 3.30
N LYS A 134 9.67 3.34 4.17
CA LYS A 134 10.52 4.48 3.78
C LYS A 134 11.95 4.28 4.31
N LYS A 135 12.93 4.84 3.61
CA LYS A 135 14.30 4.93 4.14
C LYS A 135 14.32 5.78 5.40
N LYS A 136 15.03 5.32 6.42
CA LYS A 136 15.31 6.13 7.62
C LYS A 136 16.05 7.40 7.25
N THR A 137 15.78 8.46 8.00
CA THR A 137 16.43 9.75 7.85
C THR A 137 17.48 9.95 8.95
N GLY A 138 18.32 10.98 8.85
CA GLY A 138 19.28 11.32 9.91
C GLY A 138 20.55 10.46 9.95
N GLY A 139 20.88 9.73 8.86
CA GLY A 139 22.11 8.92 8.76
C GLY A 139 21.97 7.49 9.28
N GLU A 140 20.81 7.09 9.76
CA GLU A 140 20.54 5.70 10.10
C GLU A 140 20.31 4.85 8.85
N VAL A 141 20.90 3.65 8.81
CA VAL A 141 20.64 2.67 7.74
C VAL A 141 19.46 1.80 8.16
N GLY A 142 18.42 1.77 7.33
CA GLY A 142 17.25 0.94 7.60
C GLY A 142 15.99 1.47 6.94
N LEU A 143 14.89 0.77 7.17
CA LEU A 143 13.55 1.15 6.72
C LEU A 143 12.62 1.28 7.92
N ASP A 144 11.73 2.27 7.86
CA ASP A 144 10.58 2.39 8.74
C ASP A 144 9.32 1.95 7.98
N GLU A 145 8.50 1.12 8.60
CA GLU A 145 7.15 0.87 8.08
C GLU A 145 6.30 2.11 8.35
N ILE A 146 5.58 2.59 7.34
CA ILE A 146 4.68 3.74 7.44
C ILE A 146 3.23 3.31 7.20
N LEU A 147 2.29 4.10 7.72
CA LEU A 147 0.85 3.78 7.72
C LEU A 147 0.27 3.55 6.33
N THR A 148 0.64 4.41 5.39
CA THR A 148 0.06 4.39 4.05
C THR A 148 1.06 4.86 3.00
N LEU A 149 0.85 4.42 1.76
CA LEU A 149 1.57 4.97 0.61
C LEU A 149 1.13 6.42 0.41
N PRO A 150 2.07 7.39 0.33
CA PRO A 150 1.73 8.76 0.00
C PRO A 150 1.07 8.86 -1.38
N ARG A 151 0.13 9.79 -1.55
CA ARG A 151 -0.44 10.10 -2.85
C ARG A 151 0.56 10.80 -3.75
N TYR A 152 0.28 10.82 -5.03
CA TYR A 152 1.11 11.56 -5.97
C TYR A 152 1.29 13.02 -5.54
N ARG A 153 2.54 13.45 -5.43
CA ARG A 153 2.99 14.76 -4.91
C ARG A 153 2.88 14.97 -3.41
N GLU A 154 2.41 14.00 -2.65
CA GLU A 154 2.54 14.05 -1.20
C GLU A 154 3.96 13.69 -0.75
N ASN A 155 4.31 14.15 0.46
CA ASN A 155 5.62 13.92 1.03
C ASN A 155 5.71 12.52 1.67
N TRP A 156 6.81 11.82 1.40
CA TRP A 156 7.13 10.53 2.04
C TRP A 156 7.54 10.64 3.51
N SER A 157 7.70 11.85 4.04
CA SER A 157 7.99 12.04 5.48
C SER A 157 6.81 11.72 6.39
N GLY A 158 5.64 11.45 5.83
CA GLY A 158 4.39 11.37 6.57
C GLY A 158 3.82 12.76 6.87
N SER A 159 2.55 12.83 7.19
CA SER A 159 1.90 14.05 7.66
C SER A 159 1.31 13.79 9.04
N ASP A 160 1.70 14.60 10.01
CA ASP A 160 1.03 14.64 11.32
C ASP A 160 -0.23 15.51 11.30
N SER A 161 -0.55 16.12 10.14
CA SER A 161 -1.78 16.88 9.98
C SER A 161 -2.98 15.95 9.85
N ILE A 162 -4.02 16.25 10.62
CA ILE A 162 -5.31 15.57 10.49
C ILE A 162 -6.09 16.30 9.39
N PRO A 163 -6.45 15.65 8.27
CA PRO A 163 -7.27 16.28 7.25
C PRO A 163 -8.69 16.52 7.76
N SER A 164 -9.37 17.51 7.20
CA SER A 164 -10.79 17.67 7.48
C SER A 164 -11.60 16.50 6.90
N LYS A 165 -12.77 16.21 7.46
CA LYS A 165 -13.66 15.14 6.96
C LYS A 165 -14.04 15.31 5.49
N SER A 166 -14.12 16.56 5.01
CA SER A 166 -14.40 16.88 3.60
C SER A 166 -13.26 16.56 2.65
N GLU A 167 -12.04 16.51 3.15
CA GLU A 167 -10.83 16.16 2.37
C GLU A 167 -10.55 14.66 2.33
N LEU A 168 -11.24 13.86 3.18
CA LEU A 168 -11.05 12.42 3.20
C LEU A 168 -11.46 11.81 1.86
N PRO A 169 -10.57 11.06 1.20
CA PRO A 169 -10.88 10.42 -0.07
C PRO A 169 -11.85 9.26 0.13
N ARG A 170 -12.75 9.09 -0.83
CA ARG A 170 -13.56 7.87 -0.91
C ARG A 170 -12.75 6.78 -1.59
N PRO A 171 -12.58 5.61 -0.97
CA PRO A 171 -11.86 4.50 -1.60
C PRO A 171 -12.65 3.98 -2.80
N HIS A 172 -11.96 3.75 -3.91
CA HIS A 172 -12.56 3.12 -5.08
C HIS A 172 -12.76 1.61 -4.88
N ASN A 173 -11.91 0.98 -4.07
CA ASN A 173 -11.94 -0.46 -3.82
C ASN A 173 -12.03 -0.79 -2.33
N VAL A 174 -13.25 -0.71 -1.77
CA VAL A 174 -13.52 -1.04 -0.36
C VAL A 174 -13.15 -2.50 -0.05
N ARG A 175 -13.38 -3.43 -0.99
CA ARG A 175 -13.04 -4.85 -0.79
C ARG A 175 -11.54 -5.05 -0.59
N PHE A 176 -10.70 -4.37 -1.38
CA PHE A 176 -9.25 -4.42 -1.22
C PHE A 176 -8.83 -3.88 0.15
N LEU A 177 -9.39 -2.75 0.59
CA LEU A 177 -9.09 -2.17 1.90
C LEU A 177 -9.48 -3.12 3.05
N LEU A 178 -10.68 -3.69 3.01
CA LEU A 178 -11.15 -4.63 4.02
C LEU A 178 -10.29 -5.90 4.05
N SER A 179 -9.94 -6.45 2.89
CA SER A 179 -9.02 -7.59 2.81
C SER A 179 -7.64 -7.25 3.36
N SER A 180 -7.13 -6.06 3.07
CA SER A 180 -5.83 -5.59 3.60
C SER A 180 -5.86 -5.44 5.13
N CYS A 181 -6.95 -4.90 5.68
CA CYS A 181 -7.15 -4.82 7.13
C CYS A 181 -7.20 -6.21 7.76
N HIS A 182 -8.01 -7.11 7.21
CA HIS A 182 -8.11 -8.49 7.68
C HIS A 182 -6.74 -9.18 7.73
N ASN A 183 -5.99 -9.12 6.63
CA ASN A 183 -4.70 -9.80 6.53
C ASN A 183 -3.62 -9.19 7.45
N LYS A 184 -3.63 -7.88 7.66
CA LYS A 184 -2.74 -7.23 8.63
C LYS A 184 -3.04 -7.66 10.07
N LEU A 185 -4.29 -7.86 10.41
CA LEU A 185 -4.69 -8.36 11.72
C LEU A 185 -4.32 -9.84 11.88
N TYR A 186 -4.66 -10.67 10.90
CA TYR A 186 -4.38 -12.11 10.90
C TYR A 186 -2.87 -12.44 10.92
N GLY A 187 -2.08 -11.73 10.12
CA GLY A 187 -0.63 -11.98 9.97
C GLY A 187 0.23 -11.56 11.17
N ARG A 188 -0.31 -10.89 12.19
CA ARG A 188 0.44 -10.45 13.37
C ARG A 188 0.41 -11.42 14.56
N GLY A 189 0.09 -12.71 14.32
CA GLY A 189 0.21 -13.75 15.34
C GLY A 189 -0.74 -13.61 16.52
N MET A 190 -1.85 -12.91 16.34
CA MET A 190 -2.96 -13.03 17.26
C MET A 190 -3.58 -14.41 17.03
N GLU A 191 -3.29 -15.36 17.91
CA GLU A 191 -3.91 -16.69 17.96
C GLU A 191 -5.39 -16.61 18.37
N ASN A 192 -6.08 -15.57 17.91
CA ASN A 192 -7.49 -15.39 18.18
C ASN A 192 -8.28 -16.15 17.12
N GLU A 193 -9.34 -16.78 17.55
CA GLU A 193 -10.27 -17.47 16.66
C GLU A 193 -10.77 -16.50 15.56
N ASP A 194 -10.99 -17.00 14.35
CA ASP A 194 -11.46 -16.22 13.18
C ASP A 194 -12.67 -15.33 13.50
N PHE A 195 -13.48 -15.75 14.47
CA PHE A 195 -14.65 -15.01 14.96
C PHE A 195 -14.26 -13.71 15.66
N ASP A 196 -13.25 -13.69 16.53
CA ASP A 196 -12.81 -12.49 17.26
C ASP A 196 -12.26 -11.44 16.28
N LEU A 197 -11.52 -11.88 15.27
CA LEU A 197 -10.99 -11.02 14.23
C LEU A 197 -12.13 -10.36 13.41
N ALA A 198 -13.13 -11.14 13.03
CA ALA A 198 -14.30 -10.62 12.31
C ALA A 198 -15.06 -9.59 13.16
N MET A 199 -15.22 -9.87 14.45
CA MET A 199 -15.87 -8.96 15.40
C MET A 199 -15.08 -7.67 15.58
N ASP A 200 -13.76 -7.72 15.65
CA ASP A 200 -12.92 -6.51 15.73
C ASP A 200 -13.00 -5.67 14.45
N MET A 201 -13.06 -6.30 13.29
CA MET A 201 -13.31 -5.58 12.03
C MET A 201 -14.67 -4.89 12.03
N VAL A 202 -15.74 -5.57 12.50
CA VAL A 202 -17.07 -4.97 12.61
C VAL A 202 -17.06 -3.79 13.58
N ARG A 203 -16.45 -3.93 14.76
CA ARG A 203 -16.33 -2.83 15.74
C ARG A 203 -15.64 -1.61 15.16
N ASN A 204 -14.55 -1.80 14.42
CA ASN A 204 -13.83 -0.71 13.75
C ASN A 204 -14.68 -0.04 12.67
N LEU A 205 -15.45 -0.80 11.87
CA LEU A 205 -16.34 -0.24 10.87
C LEU A 205 -17.46 0.58 11.52
N LEU A 206 -18.06 0.09 12.59
CA LEU A 206 -19.12 0.82 13.32
C LEU A 206 -18.57 2.09 13.98
N ALA A 207 -17.37 2.04 14.55
CA ALA A 207 -16.70 3.23 15.08
C ALA A 207 -16.43 4.27 13.97
N LYS A 208 -16.02 3.83 12.78
CA LYS A 208 -15.83 4.72 11.64
C LYS A 208 -17.13 5.33 11.15
N ILE A 209 -18.22 4.55 11.07
CA ILE A 209 -19.55 5.06 10.72
C ILE A 209 -19.99 6.10 11.73
N GLN A 210 -19.80 5.84 13.03
CA GLN A 210 -20.11 6.81 14.09
C GLN A 210 -19.37 8.12 13.90
N ASP A 211 -18.08 8.06 13.61
CA ASP A 211 -17.30 9.28 13.37
C ASP A 211 -17.78 10.02 12.12
N GLU A 212 -18.03 9.33 11.01
CA GLU A 212 -18.47 9.97 9.77
C GLU A 212 -19.86 10.60 9.87
N THR A 213 -20.75 10.03 10.68
CA THR A 213 -22.12 10.56 10.90
C THR A 213 -22.19 11.62 11.98
N THR A 214 -21.21 11.68 12.88
CA THR A 214 -21.14 12.72 13.92
C THR A 214 -20.66 14.06 13.34
N PRO A 215 -21.35 15.17 13.61
CA PRO A 215 -20.89 16.49 13.19
C PRO A 215 -19.50 16.81 13.74
N GLY A 216 -18.65 17.41 12.91
CA GLY A 216 -17.30 17.83 13.27
C GLY A 216 -16.45 18.06 12.03
N GLU A 217 -15.49 18.96 12.12
CA GLU A 217 -14.59 19.30 11.01
C GLU A 217 -13.54 18.21 10.79
N PHE A 218 -12.99 17.68 11.90
CA PHE A 218 -11.89 16.70 11.85
C PHE A 218 -12.37 15.30 12.27
N PRO A 219 -11.81 14.24 11.67
CA PRO A 219 -12.12 12.87 12.05
C PRO A 219 -11.51 12.53 13.42
N ARG A 220 -12.27 11.80 14.22
CA ARG A 220 -11.82 11.16 15.47
C ARG A 220 -11.31 9.73 15.21
N PHE A 221 -11.85 9.07 14.19
CA PHE A 221 -11.36 7.78 13.71
C PHE A 221 -10.10 8.00 12.84
N TRP A 222 -9.02 8.38 13.49
CA TRP A 222 -7.77 8.74 12.86
C TRP A 222 -6.57 8.33 13.71
N ILE A 223 -5.44 8.09 13.05
CA ILE A 223 -4.14 7.91 13.68
C ILE A 223 -3.10 8.68 12.85
N THR A 224 -2.27 9.49 13.50
CA THR A 224 -1.16 10.17 12.84
C THR A 224 0.03 9.25 12.68
N GLU A 225 1.00 9.63 11.82
CA GLU A 225 2.25 8.88 11.69
C GLU A 225 3.01 8.83 13.03
N ASN A 226 3.05 9.94 13.76
CA ASN A 226 3.67 10.02 15.08
C ASN A 226 2.97 9.11 16.11
N ASP A 227 1.63 9.07 16.11
CA ASP A 227 0.88 8.15 16.97
C ASP A 227 1.20 6.70 16.63
N PHE A 228 1.29 6.37 15.33
CA PHE A 228 1.62 5.02 14.90
C PHE A 228 3.01 4.56 15.36
N GLN A 229 4.00 5.44 15.34
CA GLN A 229 5.39 5.13 15.73
C GLN A 229 5.56 4.95 17.25
N THR A 230 4.68 5.51 18.09
CA THR A 230 4.79 5.45 19.55
C THR A 230 3.79 4.49 20.19
N ALA A 231 4.18 3.84 21.29
CA ALA A 231 3.26 2.96 22.05
C ALA A 231 2.10 3.76 22.67
N GLU A 232 2.38 4.98 23.16
CA GLU A 232 1.38 5.86 23.76
C GLU A 232 0.38 6.35 22.72
N GLY A 233 0.86 6.77 21.53
CA GLY A 233 0.00 7.21 20.42
C GLY A 233 -0.92 6.09 19.94
N ARG A 234 -0.41 4.88 19.75
CA ARG A 234 -1.23 3.71 19.39
C ARG A 234 -2.31 3.42 20.45
N LYS A 235 -1.96 3.53 21.75
CA LYS A 235 -2.91 3.34 22.84
C LYS A 235 -3.98 4.44 22.85
N HIS A 236 -3.58 5.70 22.61
CA HIS A 236 -4.51 6.83 22.52
C HIS A 236 -5.51 6.62 21.38
N ALA A 237 -5.02 6.34 20.17
CA ALA A 237 -5.87 6.08 19.00
C ALA A 237 -6.84 4.91 19.25
N ALA A 238 -6.36 3.80 19.80
CA ALA A 238 -7.21 2.67 20.15
C ALA A 238 -8.31 3.04 21.14
N THR A 239 -8.00 3.88 22.13
CA THR A 239 -8.98 4.36 23.13
C THR A 239 -10.06 5.22 22.48
N GLU A 240 -9.70 6.12 21.57
CA GLU A 240 -10.67 6.95 20.84
C GLU A 240 -11.56 6.11 19.92
N ILE A 241 -11.01 5.12 19.22
CA ILE A 241 -11.79 4.19 18.40
C ILE A 241 -12.78 3.39 19.26
N GLN A 242 -12.37 2.92 20.43
CA GLN A 242 -13.26 2.23 21.36
C GLN A 242 -14.40 3.14 21.88
N LYS A 243 -14.13 4.43 22.13
CA LYS A 243 -15.18 5.38 22.50
C LYS A 243 -16.20 5.55 21.38
N LEU A 244 -15.75 5.74 20.16
CA LEU A 244 -16.62 5.85 18.98
C LEU A 244 -17.52 4.62 18.83
N PHE A 245 -16.97 3.42 19.01
CA PHE A 245 -17.77 2.20 18.98
C PHE A 245 -18.84 2.18 20.09
N ARG A 246 -18.51 2.58 21.31
CA ARG A 246 -19.48 2.66 22.40
C ARG A 246 -20.58 3.69 22.11
N GLU A 247 -20.22 4.87 21.64
CA GLU A 247 -21.16 5.91 21.21
C GLU A 247 -22.12 5.42 20.13
N TYR A 248 -21.66 4.55 19.23
CA TYR A 248 -22.51 3.88 18.25
C TYR A 248 -23.44 2.86 18.92
N ALA A 249 -22.90 1.99 19.76
CA ALA A 249 -23.66 0.92 20.42
C ALA A 249 -24.76 1.47 21.33
N ASP A 250 -24.50 2.59 22.03
CA ASP A 250 -25.46 3.25 22.92
C ASP A 250 -26.70 3.81 22.20
N GLN A 251 -26.68 3.91 20.85
CA GLN A 251 -27.83 4.31 20.04
C GLN A 251 -28.81 3.15 19.81
N PHE A 252 -28.39 1.92 20.08
CA PHE A 252 -29.18 0.70 19.89
C PHE A 252 -29.18 -0.12 21.20
N PRO A 253 -29.80 0.41 22.27
CA PRO A 253 -29.94 -0.36 23.50
C PRO A 253 -30.84 -1.58 23.25
N ASP A 254 -30.47 -2.73 23.86
CA ASP A 254 -31.24 -3.98 23.81
C ASP A 254 -32.66 -3.82 24.42
#